data_766f92bad69cd559ed753741af7985d2
#
_entry.id   766f92bad69cd559ed753741af7985d2
#
_cell.length_a   1.000
_cell.length_b   1.000
_cell.length_c   1.000
_cell.angle_alpha   90.00
_cell.angle_beta   90.00
_cell.angle_gamma   90.00
#
_symmetry.space_group_name_H-M   'P 1'
#
loop_
_entity.id
_entity.type
_entity.pdbx_description
1 polymer ?
#
loop_
_entity_poly.entity_id
_entity_poly.type
_entity_poly.pdbx_seq_one_letter_code
_entity_poly.pdbx_strand_id
1 'polypeptide(L)'
;TLKSCLEQGLLNNYSLRIVRNEEQVSKNNATLGNAGYLPTLDLSAGYKGTIDNTETKARATGETTKDNGVFDQTLDAGINLNWTIFDGFNITANYQRLKELERQGETNTRIAIEDLIANIAAEYYNYVQQKIRLKNFRYAVSLSKERLRIVEERYHIGNFSRLDYQ
;
A
#
# COMPACT_ATOMS: atom_id res chain seq x y z
N THR A 1 -15.82 1.75 25.06
CA THR A 1 -17.07 1.40 24.36
C THR A 1 -16.78 1.05 22.91
N LEU A 2 -17.68 0.29 22.25
CA LEU A 2 -17.56 -0.03 20.82
C LEU A 2 -17.37 1.24 19.97
N LYS A 3 -18.13 2.30 20.24
CA LYS A 3 -18.04 3.57 19.54
C LYS A 3 -16.63 4.16 19.60
N SER A 4 -16.01 4.19 20.76
CA SER A 4 -14.64 4.69 20.94
C SER A 4 -13.60 3.83 20.18
N CYS A 5 -13.78 2.51 20.12
CA CYS A 5 -12.92 1.61 19.36
C CYS A 5 -13.04 1.88 17.85
N LEU A 6 -14.26 2.10 17.35
CA LEU A 6 -14.51 2.46 15.95
C LEU A 6 -13.88 3.80 15.58
N GLU A 7 -14.09 4.83 16.41
CA GLU A 7 -13.50 6.16 16.18
C GLU A 7 -11.97 6.10 16.12
N GLN A 8 -11.34 5.41 17.07
CA GLN A 8 -9.87 5.25 17.08
C GLN A 8 -9.36 4.40 15.90
N GLY A 9 -10.10 3.33 15.56
CA GLY A 9 -9.75 2.48 14.42
C GLY A 9 -9.80 3.24 13.10
N LEU A 10 -10.85 4.02 12.85
CA LEU A 10 -11.01 4.81 11.63
C LEU A 10 -9.97 5.94 11.49
N LEU A 11 -9.51 6.50 12.61
CA LEU A 11 -8.52 7.58 12.61
C LEU A 11 -7.08 7.06 12.45
N ASN A 12 -6.75 5.93 13.07
CA ASN A 12 -5.36 5.49 13.23
C ASN A 12 -5.00 4.26 12.38
N ASN A 13 -5.94 3.68 11.62
CA ASN A 13 -5.66 2.50 10.81
C ASN A 13 -4.78 2.86 9.59
N TYR A 14 -3.58 2.28 9.53
CA TYR A 14 -2.63 2.51 8.45
C TYR A 14 -3.11 1.95 7.11
N SER A 15 -3.78 0.79 7.10
CA SER A 15 -4.32 0.20 5.87
C SER A 15 -5.37 1.11 5.24
N LEU A 16 -6.27 1.70 6.06
CA LEU A 16 -7.25 2.66 5.57
C LEU A 16 -6.58 3.94 5.04
N ARG A 17 -5.48 4.39 5.65
CA ARG A 17 -4.71 5.54 5.15
C ARG A 17 -4.07 5.24 3.79
N ILE A 18 -3.60 4.00 3.57
CA ILE A 18 -3.05 3.58 2.27
C ILE A 18 -4.14 3.65 1.21
N VAL A 19 -5.31 3.06 1.44
CA VAL A 19 -6.43 3.06 0.49
C VAL A 19 -6.89 4.49 0.16
N ARG A 20 -6.94 5.39 1.15
CA ARG A 20 -7.25 6.82 0.92
C ARG A 20 -6.19 7.52 0.07
N ASN A 21 -4.92 7.17 0.24
CA ASN A 21 -3.85 7.71 -0.60
C ASN A 21 -3.95 7.19 -2.04
N GLU A 22 -4.32 5.92 -2.23
CA GLU A 22 -4.57 5.33 -3.56
C GLU A 22 -5.76 6.00 -4.27
N GLU A 23 -6.84 6.28 -3.53
CA GLU A 23 -7.95 7.10 -4.02
C GLU A 23 -7.47 8.49 -4.48
N GLN A 24 -6.64 9.15 -3.65
CA GLN A 24 -6.10 10.46 -4.00
C GLN A 24 -5.18 10.40 -5.23
N VAL A 25 -4.40 9.33 -5.39
CA VAL A 25 -3.59 9.10 -6.59
C VAL A 25 -4.48 8.93 -7.83
N SER A 26 -5.55 8.15 -7.73
CA SER A 26 -6.52 7.97 -8.83
C SER A 26 -7.18 9.30 -9.22
N LYS A 27 -7.55 10.10 -8.23
CA LYS A 27 -8.10 11.45 -8.42
C LYS A 27 -7.09 12.40 -9.09
N ASN A 28 -5.84 12.40 -8.63
CA ASN A 28 -4.78 13.23 -9.21
C ASN A 28 -4.44 12.81 -10.65
N ASN A 29 -4.65 11.53 -11.00
CA ASN A 29 -4.42 11.02 -12.35
C ASN A 29 -5.58 11.34 -13.32
N ALA A 30 -6.77 11.63 -12.83
CA ALA A 30 -7.95 11.91 -13.65
C ALA A 30 -7.96 13.36 -14.18
N THR A 31 -6.87 13.76 -14.86
CA THR A 31 -6.67 15.09 -15.43
C THR A 31 -6.67 15.07 -16.96
N LEU A 32 -6.93 16.21 -17.57
CA LEU A 32 -6.84 16.39 -19.03
C LEU A 32 -5.42 16.16 -19.55
N GLY A 33 -4.39 16.54 -18.77
CA GLY A 33 -3.00 16.30 -19.11
C GLY A 33 -2.68 14.81 -19.22
N ASN A 34 -3.02 14.02 -18.19
CA ASN A 34 -2.80 12.59 -18.17
C ASN A 34 -3.66 11.84 -19.20
N ALA A 35 -4.78 12.41 -19.58
CA ALA A 35 -5.61 11.86 -20.65
C ALA A 35 -4.98 12.02 -22.03
N GLY A 36 -4.08 13.00 -22.22
CA GLY A 36 -3.41 13.29 -23.49
C GLY A 36 -3.98 14.50 -24.25
N TYR A 37 -4.85 15.31 -23.63
CA TYR A 37 -5.39 16.53 -24.26
C TYR A 37 -4.35 17.65 -24.36
N LEU A 38 -3.39 17.67 -23.44
CA LEU A 38 -2.37 18.74 -23.39
C LEU A 38 -1.08 18.29 -24.09
N PRO A 39 -0.32 19.24 -24.67
CA PRO A 39 0.98 18.93 -25.20
C PRO A 39 1.97 18.53 -24.08
N THR A 40 2.92 17.68 -24.42
CA THR A 40 4.09 17.41 -23.60
C THR A 40 5.25 18.30 -24.04
N LEU A 41 5.98 18.83 -23.08
CA LEU A 41 7.17 19.65 -23.29
C LEU A 41 8.35 18.93 -22.65
N ASP A 42 9.27 18.46 -23.50
CA ASP A 42 10.47 17.74 -23.08
C ASP A 42 11.71 18.63 -23.26
N LEU A 43 12.47 18.79 -22.19
CA LEU A 43 13.77 19.44 -22.21
C LEU A 43 14.86 18.37 -22.25
N SER A 44 15.70 18.41 -23.28
CA SER A 44 16.86 17.53 -23.43
C SER A 44 18.15 18.30 -23.40
N ALA A 45 19.18 17.78 -22.74
CA ALA A 45 20.52 18.28 -22.78
C ALA A 45 21.49 17.10 -22.84
N GLY A 46 22.40 17.13 -23.77
CA GLY A 46 23.41 16.11 -23.96
C GLY A 46 24.81 16.70 -24.06
N TYR A 47 25.78 16.03 -23.45
CA TYR A 47 27.19 16.30 -23.63
C TYR A 47 27.89 15.01 -24.05
N LYS A 48 28.61 15.09 -25.19
CA LYS A 48 29.36 13.96 -25.72
C LYS A 48 30.80 14.42 -26.00
N GLY A 49 31.76 13.70 -25.45
CA GLY A 49 33.17 13.83 -25.79
C GLY A 49 33.64 12.57 -26.52
N THR A 50 34.29 12.75 -27.67
CA THR A 50 34.85 11.64 -28.44
C THR A 50 36.35 11.89 -28.65
N ILE A 51 37.18 10.86 -28.51
CA ILE A 51 38.58 10.89 -28.84
C ILE A 51 38.77 9.94 -30.01
N ASP A 52 39.10 10.50 -31.19
CA ASP A 52 39.26 9.74 -32.42
C ASP A 52 40.73 9.66 -32.84
N ASN A 53 41.13 8.47 -33.29
CA ASN A 53 42.38 8.21 -33.93
C ASN A 53 42.08 7.81 -35.38
N THR A 54 42.44 8.66 -36.33
CA THR A 54 42.12 8.43 -37.73
C THR A 54 43.42 8.25 -38.53
N GLU A 55 43.50 7.17 -39.30
CA GLU A 55 44.56 6.94 -40.29
C GLU A 55 43.92 6.96 -41.68
N THR A 56 44.26 7.99 -42.46
CA THR A 56 43.77 8.15 -43.82
C THR A 56 44.88 7.88 -44.83
N LYS A 57 44.67 6.90 -45.72
CA LYS A 57 45.59 6.56 -46.80
C LYS A 57 45.04 7.05 -48.12
N ALA A 58 45.74 8.03 -48.72
CA ALA A 58 45.38 8.58 -50.03
C ALA A 58 45.67 7.55 -51.12
N ARG A 59 44.63 7.09 -51.82
CA ARG A 59 44.75 6.03 -52.85
C ARG A 59 45.53 6.44 -54.08
N ALA A 60 45.59 7.75 -54.38
CA ALA A 60 46.28 8.29 -55.56
C ALA A 60 47.77 8.51 -55.34
N THR A 61 48.18 8.88 -54.12
CA THR A 61 49.58 9.26 -53.83
C THR A 61 50.27 8.23 -52.89
N GLY A 62 49.51 7.34 -52.28
CA GLY A 62 50.03 6.39 -51.29
C GLY A 62 50.38 7.02 -49.94
N GLU A 63 50.13 8.32 -49.78
CA GLU A 63 50.46 9.08 -48.60
C GLU A 63 49.53 8.72 -47.44
N THR A 64 50.08 8.49 -46.23
CA THR A 64 49.32 8.13 -45.04
C THR A 64 49.38 9.29 -44.07
N THR A 65 48.21 9.89 -43.79
CA THR A 65 48.06 10.91 -42.76
C THR A 65 47.48 10.24 -41.48
N LYS A 66 48.14 10.47 -40.34
CA LYS A 66 47.69 9.95 -39.04
C LYS A 66 47.35 11.12 -38.13
N ASP A 67 46.10 11.21 -37.77
CA ASP A 67 45.60 12.14 -36.77
C ASP A 67 45.25 11.36 -35.50
N ASN A 68 46.06 11.54 -34.47
CA ASN A 68 45.91 10.84 -33.21
C ASN A 68 45.43 11.81 -32.11
N GLY A 69 44.45 11.36 -31.31
CA GLY A 69 43.98 12.11 -30.14
C GLY A 69 43.14 13.36 -30.49
N VAL A 70 42.45 13.34 -31.64
CA VAL A 70 41.48 14.40 -31.96
C VAL A 70 40.34 14.31 -30.99
N PHE A 71 40.21 15.34 -30.14
CA PHE A 71 39.15 15.42 -29.14
C PHE A 71 38.01 16.28 -29.67
N ASP A 72 36.88 15.66 -29.90
CA ASP A 72 35.65 16.31 -30.34
C ASP A 72 34.65 16.42 -29.19
N GLN A 73 34.09 17.60 -28.98
CA GLN A 73 33.08 17.86 -27.94
C GLN A 73 31.82 18.38 -28.61
N THR A 74 30.71 17.72 -28.28
CA THR A 74 29.40 18.16 -28.72
C THR A 74 28.52 18.43 -27.49
N LEU A 75 27.99 19.63 -27.42
CA LEU A 75 26.95 20.01 -26.45
C LEU A 75 25.67 20.26 -27.23
N ASP A 76 24.67 19.51 -26.95
CA ASP A 76 23.32 19.66 -27.51
C ASP A 76 22.31 19.98 -26.41
N ALA A 77 21.44 20.92 -26.72
CA ALA A 77 20.32 21.26 -25.90
C ALA A 77 19.09 21.49 -26.78
N GLY A 78 17.96 20.92 -26.39
CA GLY A 78 16.76 21.00 -27.19
C GLY A 78 15.50 21.05 -26.34
N ILE A 79 14.47 21.67 -26.89
CA ILE A 79 13.10 21.69 -26.35
C ILE A 79 12.20 21.05 -27.40
N ASN A 80 11.53 19.96 -27.04
CA ASN A 80 10.60 19.28 -27.92
C ASN A 80 9.17 19.45 -27.39
N LEU A 81 8.27 19.93 -28.24
CA LEU A 81 6.85 20.04 -27.99
C LEU A 81 6.13 18.97 -28.80
N ASN A 82 5.45 18.05 -28.13
CA ASN A 82 4.62 17.03 -28.79
C ASN A 82 3.15 17.26 -28.43
N TRP A 83 2.30 17.40 -29.42
CA TRP A 83 0.88 17.59 -29.24
C TRP A 83 0.08 16.73 -30.23
N THR A 84 -0.71 15.81 -29.67
CA THR A 84 -1.63 15.02 -30.46
C THR A 84 -2.94 15.75 -30.60
N ILE A 85 -3.20 16.29 -31.79
CA ILE A 85 -4.42 17.07 -32.07
C ILE A 85 -5.64 16.17 -32.29
N PHE A 86 -5.43 15.01 -32.93
CA PHE A 86 -6.47 14.02 -33.20
C PHE A 86 -5.89 12.61 -33.21
N ASP A 87 -6.56 11.68 -32.51
CA ASP A 87 -6.15 10.27 -32.38
C ASP A 87 -7.33 9.29 -32.52
N GLY A 88 -8.36 9.70 -33.25
CA GLY A 88 -9.55 8.86 -33.42
C GLY A 88 -10.40 8.70 -32.15
N PHE A 89 -10.49 9.73 -31.31
CA PHE A 89 -11.23 9.77 -30.02
C PHE A 89 -10.62 8.93 -28.88
N ASN A 90 -9.43 8.39 -29.04
CA ASN A 90 -8.77 7.61 -28.03
C ASN A 90 -8.49 8.44 -26.75
N ILE A 91 -8.04 9.70 -26.88
CA ILE A 91 -7.85 10.66 -25.79
C ILE A 91 -9.14 10.85 -24.99
N THR A 92 -10.28 10.98 -25.69
CA THR A 92 -11.59 11.14 -25.04
C THR A 92 -11.98 9.89 -24.25
N ALA A 93 -11.79 8.72 -24.85
CA ALA A 93 -12.05 7.44 -24.18
C ALA A 93 -11.11 7.25 -22.97
N ASN A 94 -9.83 7.64 -23.10
CA ASN A 94 -8.86 7.58 -22.02
C ASN A 94 -9.25 8.50 -20.85
N TYR A 95 -9.73 9.70 -21.13
CA TYR A 95 -10.24 10.60 -20.09
C TYR A 95 -11.41 10.00 -19.32
N GLN A 96 -12.38 9.42 -20.05
CA GLN A 96 -13.51 8.73 -19.42
C GLN A 96 -13.03 7.54 -18.58
N ARG A 97 -12.08 6.76 -19.06
CA ARG A 97 -11.47 5.66 -18.30
C ARG A 97 -10.82 6.16 -17.02
N LEU A 98 -10.08 7.27 -17.04
CA LEU A 98 -9.46 7.86 -15.85
C LEU A 98 -10.51 8.33 -14.86
N LYS A 99 -11.63 8.89 -15.33
CA LYS A 99 -12.76 9.27 -14.46
C LYS A 99 -13.45 8.07 -13.81
N GLU A 100 -13.58 6.96 -14.52
CA GLU A 100 -14.13 5.73 -13.92
C GLU A 100 -13.14 5.11 -12.91
N LEU A 101 -11.83 5.21 -13.14
CA LEU A 101 -10.82 4.79 -12.16
C LEU A 101 -10.85 5.65 -10.88
N GLU A 102 -11.13 6.96 -10.99
CA GLU A 102 -11.38 7.84 -9.84
C GLU A 102 -12.58 7.33 -9.02
N ARG A 103 -13.72 7.07 -9.66
CA ARG A 103 -14.92 6.51 -9.01
C ARG A 103 -14.69 5.14 -8.38
N GLN A 104 -13.89 4.31 -9.04
CA GLN A 104 -13.48 3.01 -8.49
C GLN A 104 -12.66 3.20 -7.22
N GLY A 105 -11.73 4.18 -7.19
CA GLY A 105 -10.95 4.52 -6.00
C GLY A 105 -11.83 4.93 -4.82
N GLU A 106 -12.82 5.80 -5.05
CA GLU A 106 -13.80 6.20 -4.03
C GLU A 106 -14.61 5.00 -3.49
N THR A 107 -15.03 4.11 -4.38
CA THR A 107 -15.77 2.90 -4.01
C THR A 107 -14.92 1.94 -3.18
N ASN A 108 -13.66 1.74 -3.56
CA ASN A 108 -12.70 0.90 -2.83
C ASN A 108 -12.44 1.44 -1.42
N THR A 109 -12.32 2.75 -1.26
CA THR A 109 -12.17 3.39 0.05
C THR A 109 -13.41 3.15 0.92
N ARG A 110 -14.60 3.23 0.35
CA ARG A 110 -15.84 2.93 1.05
C ARG A 110 -15.91 1.47 1.52
N ILE A 111 -15.57 0.52 0.65
CA ILE A 111 -15.50 -0.90 0.98
C ILE A 111 -14.51 -1.12 2.14
N ALA A 112 -13.32 -0.54 2.07
CA ALA A 112 -12.31 -0.67 3.12
C ALA A 112 -12.78 -0.11 4.47
N ILE A 113 -13.56 0.97 4.47
CA ILE A 113 -14.17 1.54 5.69
C ILE A 113 -15.22 0.57 6.25
N GLU A 114 -16.10 0.03 5.42
CA GLU A 114 -17.16 -0.90 5.83
C GLU A 114 -16.56 -2.20 6.41
N ASP A 115 -15.54 -2.76 5.76
CA ASP A 115 -14.81 -3.93 6.23
C ASP A 115 -14.09 -3.67 7.57
N LEU A 116 -13.46 -2.51 7.71
CA LEU A 116 -12.80 -2.14 8.96
C LEU A 116 -13.81 -2.04 10.13
N ILE A 117 -14.97 -1.43 9.88
CA ILE A 117 -16.05 -1.34 10.88
C ILE A 117 -16.53 -2.74 11.29
N ALA A 118 -16.76 -3.62 10.31
CA ALA A 118 -17.20 -5.00 10.58
C ALA A 118 -16.16 -5.77 11.40
N ASN A 119 -14.88 -5.67 11.03
CA ASN A 119 -13.80 -6.34 11.75
C ASN A 119 -13.64 -5.84 13.19
N ILE A 120 -13.66 -4.51 13.40
CA ILE A 120 -13.57 -3.94 14.76
C ILE A 120 -14.76 -4.38 15.61
N ALA A 121 -15.97 -4.41 15.04
CA ALA A 121 -17.14 -4.86 15.76
C ALA A 121 -17.04 -6.36 16.15
N ALA A 122 -16.60 -7.21 15.23
CA ALA A 122 -16.39 -8.63 15.49
C ALA A 122 -15.37 -8.86 16.60
N GLU A 123 -14.21 -8.20 16.54
CA GLU A 123 -13.17 -8.32 17.56
C GLU A 123 -13.60 -7.74 18.91
N TYR A 124 -14.37 -6.66 18.92
CA TYR A 124 -14.93 -6.12 20.17
C TYR A 124 -15.84 -7.12 20.86
N TYR A 125 -16.76 -7.77 20.12
CA TYR A 125 -17.65 -8.78 20.71
C TYR A 125 -16.89 -10.04 21.10
N ASN A 126 -15.87 -10.45 20.34
CA ASN A 126 -14.98 -11.54 20.73
C ASN A 126 -14.28 -11.23 22.07
N TYR A 127 -13.75 -10.02 22.24
CA TYR A 127 -13.18 -9.58 23.52
C TYR A 127 -14.19 -9.64 24.66
N VAL A 128 -15.43 -9.16 24.46
CA VAL A 128 -16.48 -9.21 25.48
C VAL A 128 -16.79 -10.66 25.85
N GLN A 129 -16.90 -11.55 24.87
CA GLN A 129 -17.11 -12.98 25.09
C GLN A 129 -15.99 -13.61 25.93
N GLN A 130 -14.73 -13.32 25.60
CA GLN A 130 -13.59 -13.85 26.37
C GLN A 130 -13.58 -13.32 27.82
N LYS A 131 -13.97 -12.08 28.02
CA LYS A 131 -14.10 -11.48 29.36
C LYS A 131 -15.17 -12.20 30.21
N ILE A 132 -16.32 -12.50 29.62
CA ILE A 132 -17.38 -13.26 30.28
C ILE A 132 -16.89 -14.68 30.58
N ARG A 133 -16.22 -15.32 29.63
CA ARG A 133 -15.65 -16.66 29.77
C ARG A 133 -14.63 -16.72 30.92
N LEU A 134 -13.74 -15.75 31.01
CA LEU A 134 -12.80 -15.61 32.12
C LEU A 134 -13.52 -15.48 33.47
N LYS A 135 -14.59 -14.67 33.53
CA LYS A 135 -15.41 -14.54 34.75
C LYS A 135 -16.02 -15.87 35.16
N ASN A 136 -16.60 -16.63 34.21
CA ASN A 136 -17.18 -17.93 34.46
C ASN A 136 -16.16 -18.95 34.96
N PHE A 137 -14.95 -18.99 34.37
CA PHE A 137 -13.87 -19.84 34.85
C PHE A 137 -13.44 -19.49 36.30
N ARG A 138 -13.36 -18.20 36.62
CA ARG A 138 -13.05 -17.76 38.00
C ARG A 138 -14.11 -18.22 38.98
N TYR A 139 -15.40 -18.17 38.61
CA TYR A 139 -16.47 -18.72 39.45
C TYR A 139 -16.38 -20.24 39.59
N ALA A 140 -16.12 -20.96 38.51
CA ALA A 140 -15.95 -22.42 38.57
C ALA A 140 -14.80 -22.83 39.50
N VAL A 141 -13.64 -22.11 39.40
CA VAL A 141 -12.51 -22.34 40.30
C VAL A 141 -12.86 -22.04 41.75
N SER A 142 -13.58 -20.94 42.05
CA SER A 142 -14.00 -20.62 43.43
C SER A 142 -14.96 -21.65 43.99
N LEU A 143 -15.91 -22.13 43.17
CA LEU A 143 -16.84 -23.17 43.56
C LEU A 143 -16.12 -24.51 43.82
N SER A 144 -15.17 -24.89 42.97
CA SER A 144 -14.38 -26.11 43.16
C SER A 144 -13.52 -26.04 44.42
N LYS A 145 -12.92 -24.89 44.72
CA LYS A 145 -12.19 -24.67 45.98
C LYS A 145 -13.09 -24.83 47.22
N GLU A 146 -14.29 -24.26 47.17
CA GLU A 146 -15.24 -24.40 48.29
C GLU A 146 -15.75 -25.83 48.46
N ARG A 147 -15.99 -26.54 47.34
CA ARG A 147 -16.32 -27.98 47.40
C ARG A 147 -15.18 -28.78 48.02
N LEU A 148 -13.95 -28.53 47.59
CA LEU A 148 -12.78 -29.19 48.18
C LEU A 148 -12.67 -28.93 49.68
N ARG A 149 -12.85 -27.70 50.13
CA ARG A 149 -12.84 -27.32 51.55
C ARG A 149 -13.88 -28.11 52.35
N ILE A 150 -15.10 -28.22 51.82
CA ILE A 150 -16.18 -28.96 52.48
C ILE A 150 -15.88 -30.47 52.56
N VAL A 151 -15.35 -31.06 51.49
CA VAL A 151 -14.98 -32.49 51.45
C VAL A 151 -13.78 -32.74 52.38
N GLU A 152 -12.81 -31.87 52.46
CA GLU A 152 -11.68 -31.94 53.40
C GLU A 152 -12.15 -31.92 54.86
N GLU A 153 -13.05 -31.00 55.24
CA GLU A 153 -13.65 -30.94 56.58
C GLU A 153 -14.41 -32.22 56.91
N ARG A 154 -15.21 -32.77 55.96
CA ARG A 154 -15.96 -34.02 56.13
C ARG A 154 -15.04 -35.22 56.23
N TYR A 155 -13.91 -35.24 55.54
CA TYR A 155 -12.90 -36.29 55.71
C TYR A 155 -12.27 -36.25 57.11
N HIS A 156 -11.94 -35.09 57.63
CA HIS A 156 -11.41 -34.95 59.00
C HIS A 156 -12.35 -35.37 60.08
N ILE A 157 -13.69 -35.26 59.86
CA ILE A 157 -14.72 -35.71 60.78
C ILE A 157 -15.02 -37.22 60.61
N GLY A 158 -14.39 -37.87 59.61
CA GLY A 158 -14.58 -39.33 59.39
C GLY A 158 -15.82 -39.71 58.55
N ASN A 159 -16.51 -38.74 57.95
CA ASN A 159 -17.74 -38.96 57.17
C ASN A 159 -17.48 -39.18 55.66
N PHE A 160 -16.24 -39.09 55.20
CA PHE A 160 -15.81 -39.24 53.77
C PHE A 160 -14.56 -40.10 53.69
N SER A 161 -14.42 -40.86 52.58
CA SER A 161 -13.21 -41.65 52.31
C SER A 161 -12.12 -40.82 51.74
N ARG A 162 -10.88 -41.33 51.83
CA ARG A 162 -9.71 -40.67 51.21
C ARG A 162 -9.84 -40.55 49.67
N LEU A 163 -10.58 -41.45 49.04
CA LEU A 163 -10.87 -41.42 47.60
C LEU A 163 -11.80 -40.25 47.20
N ASP A 164 -12.68 -39.83 48.08
CA ASP A 164 -13.60 -38.70 47.82
C ASP A 164 -12.90 -37.34 47.95
N TYR A 165 -11.74 -37.34 48.64
CA TYR A 165 -10.90 -36.14 48.83
C TYR A 165 -9.88 -35.96 47.70
N GLN A 166 -9.44 -36.99 46.94
CA GLN A 166 -8.50 -36.93 45.83
C GLN A 166 -9.18 -36.52 44.53
#